data_fb14addfc145a97d512f82f49e4aa9d1
#
_entry.id   fb14addfc145a97d512f82f49e4aa9d1
#
_cell.length_a   1.000
_cell.length_b   1.000
_cell.length_c   1.000
_cell.angle_alpha   90.00
_cell.angle_beta   90.00
_cell.angle_gamma   90.00
#
_symmetry.space_group_name_H-M   'P 1'
#
loop_
_entity.id
_entity.type
_entity.pdbx_description
1 polymer ?
#
loop_
_entity_poly.entity_id
_entity_poly.type
_entity_poly.pdbx_seq_one_letter_code
_entity_poly.pdbx_strand_id
1 'polypeptide(L)'
;MRLSRSSPAPATAGEVFGLIRDGAVSTRADVGRVTGLSRTAVAARVSTLQARGLLLEQAEAPSTGGRPPARLVFNADAGVVLAAAIGRSRTQLGVCNLAGKVLTMADVDQEIGIGPHELMPDIAKRLEALLDETGRRHDEIFGVGLSIPGTADATRGCSLDSPTMSGWDGIPLPPYLGELTAAPILLDNDANVIVLSERRGQRDRFDDMLLIKASTGLGAGIVAGGVLQRGTLGAAGEFGHTKIPAAAGVACRCGDTGCLEAIAGGWALVRAMQQQGHSVGHVRDLVDLAVGGDPEARRLIRESGRHIGEVLAGAVNLLNPEALVIAGDMSKAYDILVAGLRETVYGNATALATRELRILPSTHGDQSGVIGSAAMILDDVLSARSVDAAL
;
A
#
# COMPACT_ATOMS: atom_id res chain seq x y z
N MET A 1 41.27 5.86 -28.68
CA MET A 1 39.93 5.39 -29.07
C MET A 1 38.91 6.22 -28.27
N ARG A 2 38.33 7.25 -28.89
CA ARG A 2 37.33 8.12 -28.23
C ARG A 2 36.01 7.36 -28.21
N LEU A 3 35.55 6.97 -26.99
CA LEU A 3 34.20 6.47 -26.80
C LEU A 3 33.26 7.63 -27.15
N SER A 4 32.48 7.49 -28.23
CA SER A 4 31.38 8.39 -28.55
C SER A 4 30.37 8.32 -27.42
N ARG A 5 30.21 9.39 -26.64
CA ARG A 5 29.06 9.57 -25.76
C ARG A 5 27.85 9.67 -26.68
N SER A 6 27.07 8.60 -26.77
CA SER A 6 25.74 8.68 -27.37
C SER A 6 24.96 9.75 -26.61
N SER A 7 24.46 10.76 -27.31
CA SER A 7 23.50 11.70 -26.71
C SER A 7 22.33 10.92 -26.14
N PRO A 8 21.84 11.23 -24.92
CA PRO A 8 20.68 10.58 -24.40
C PRO A 8 19.52 10.71 -25.39
N ALA A 9 18.73 9.67 -25.53
CA ALA A 9 17.53 9.71 -26.37
C ALA A 9 16.64 10.90 -25.94
N PRO A 10 15.98 11.58 -26.90
CA PRO A 10 15.12 12.71 -26.56
C PRO A 10 13.97 12.24 -25.66
N ALA A 11 13.60 13.04 -24.65
CA ALA A 11 12.56 12.72 -23.69
C ALA A 11 11.24 12.31 -24.37
N THR A 12 10.63 11.24 -23.89
CA THR A 12 9.35 10.71 -24.37
C THR A 12 8.15 11.53 -23.89
N ALA A 13 6.95 11.23 -24.38
CA ALA A 13 5.72 11.87 -23.88
C ALA A 13 5.45 11.47 -22.43
N GLY A 14 5.67 10.20 -22.07
CA GLY A 14 5.53 9.72 -20.70
C GLY A 14 6.52 10.38 -19.74
N GLU A 15 7.77 10.61 -20.15
CA GLU A 15 8.74 11.34 -19.32
C GLU A 15 8.33 12.81 -19.13
N VAL A 16 7.83 13.47 -20.17
CA VAL A 16 7.26 14.82 -20.07
C VAL A 16 6.05 14.85 -19.13
N PHE A 17 5.17 13.84 -19.24
CA PHE A 17 4.04 13.69 -18.32
C PHE A 17 4.49 13.57 -16.86
N GLY A 18 5.48 12.72 -16.58
CA GLY A 18 6.03 12.55 -15.23
C GLY A 18 6.53 13.87 -14.65
N LEU A 19 7.30 14.66 -15.41
CA LEU A 19 7.80 15.97 -14.97
C LEU A 19 6.67 16.95 -14.61
N ILE A 20 5.55 16.93 -15.36
CA ILE A 20 4.41 17.81 -15.10
C ILE A 20 3.61 17.30 -13.91
N ARG A 21 3.34 15.99 -13.84
CA ARG A 21 2.62 15.34 -12.74
C ARG A 21 3.29 15.59 -11.39
N ASP A 22 4.61 15.46 -11.35
CA ASP A 22 5.41 15.59 -10.14
C ASP A 22 5.71 17.07 -9.79
N GLY A 23 5.20 18.01 -10.61
CA GLY A 23 5.34 19.46 -10.37
C GLY A 23 6.72 20.02 -10.65
N ALA A 24 7.61 19.25 -11.28
CA ALA A 24 8.97 19.69 -11.64
C ALA A 24 8.96 20.78 -12.73
N VAL A 25 7.94 20.76 -13.60
CA VAL A 25 7.71 21.77 -14.65
C VAL A 25 6.23 22.09 -14.75
N SER A 26 5.91 23.33 -15.16
CA SER A 26 4.51 23.76 -15.30
C SER A 26 4.20 24.48 -16.61
N THR A 27 5.21 24.75 -17.47
CA THR A 27 4.99 25.41 -18.77
C THR A 27 5.72 24.66 -19.88
N ARG A 28 5.28 24.86 -21.14
CA ARG A 28 6.01 24.33 -22.32
C ARG A 28 7.45 24.81 -22.38
N ALA A 29 7.72 26.02 -21.93
CA ALA A 29 9.07 26.57 -21.88
C ALA A 29 9.94 25.83 -20.86
N ASP A 30 9.41 25.52 -19.68
CA ASP A 30 10.11 24.73 -18.66
C ASP A 30 10.40 23.32 -19.14
N VAL A 31 9.43 22.65 -19.79
CA VAL A 31 9.65 21.33 -20.42
C VAL A 31 10.82 21.39 -21.38
N GLY A 32 10.85 22.38 -22.31
CA GLY A 32 11.96 22.53 -23.23
C GLY A 32 13.30 22.76 -22.55
N ARG A 33 13.33 23.57 -21.48
CA ARG A 33 14.53 23.87 -20.70
C ARG A 33 15.10 22.66 -19.98
N VAL A 34 14.21 21.86 -19.35
CA VAL A 34 14.62 20.68 -18.55
C VAL A 34 15.00 19.50 -19.45
N THR A 35 14.26 19.27 -20.55
CA THR A 35 14.44 18.09 -21.41
C THR A 35 15.36 18.32 -22.59
N GLY A 36 15.70 19.58 -22.94
CA GLY A 36 16.45 19.93 -24.15
C GLY A 36 15.65 19.77 -25.45
N LEU A 37 14.35 19.50 -25.38
CA LEU A 37 13.49 19.34 -26.56
C LEU A 37 13.27 20.66 -27.29
N SER A 38 13.18 20.60 -28.62
CA SER A 38 12.76 21.75 -29.42
C SER A 38 11.31 22.14 -29.14
N ARG A 39 10.93 23.39 -29.40
CA ARG A 39 9.54 23.88 -29.22
C ARG A 39 8.52 23.02 -29.95
N THR A 40 8.81 22.56 -31.16
CA THR A 40 7.95 21.69 -31.95
C THR A 40 7.80 20.32 -31.29
N ALA A 41 8.90 19.75 -30.76
CA ALA A 41 8.87 18.46 -30.08
C ALA A 41 8.08 18.52 -28.74
N VAL A 42 8.24 19.61 -27.98
CA VAL A 42 7.43 19.84 -26.76
C VAL A 42 5.95 19.98 -27.12
N ALA A 43 5.62 20.78 -28.15
CA ALA A 43 4.23 20.95 -28.57
C ALA A 43 3.59 19.63 -28.98
N ALA A 44 4.28 18.79 -29.74
CA ALA A 44 3.76 17.48 -30.16
C ALA A 44 3.44 16.57 -28.94
N ARG A 45 4.39 16.42 -27.99
CA ARG A 45 4.20 15.58 -26.80
C ARG A 45 3.06 16.08 -25.91
N VAL A 46 3.03 17.38 -25.64
CA VAL A 46 1.95 17.99 -24.84
C VAL A 46 0.61 17.83 -25.52
N SER A 47 0.51 18.03 -26.84
CA SER A 47 -0.74 17.84 -27.59
C SER A 47 -1.23 16.39 -27.54
N THR A 48 -0.34 15.40 -27.62
CA THR A 48 -0.69 13.99 -27.48
C THR A 48 -1.24 13.68 -26.08
N LEU A 49 -0.60 14.18 -25.02
CA LEU A 49 -1.05 14.02 -23.64
C LEU A 49 -2.38 14.73 -23.37
N GLN A 50 -2.61 15.89 -23.98
CA GLN A 50 -3.89 16.60 -23.94
C GLN A 50 -5.01 15.85 -24.69
N ALA A 51 -4.71 15.29 -25.85
CA ALA A 51 -5.67 14.48 -26.59
C ALA A 51 -6.14 13.23 -25.82
N ARG A 52 -5.27 12.67 -24.96
CA ARG A 52 -5.60 11.59 -24.01
C ARG A 52 -6.25 12.08 -22.71
N GLY A 53 -6.47 13.39 -22.58
CA GLY A 53 -7.05 13.97 -21.36
C GLY A 53 -6.15 13.99 -20.14
N LEU A 54 -4.89 13.53 -20.21
CA LEU A 54 -3.96 13.46 -19.08
C LEU A 54 -3.45 14.83 -18.63
N LEU A 55 -3.44 15.81 -19.54
CA LEU A 55 -3.04 17.19 -19.24
C LEU A 55 -4.13 18.17 -19.61
N LEU A 56 -4.26 19.19 -18.77
CA LEU A 56 -5.07 20.39 -19.03
C LEU A 56 -4.17 21.60 -19.17
N GLU A 57 -4.65 22.61 -19.90
CA GLU A 57 -4.00 23.90 -20.02
C GLU A 57 -4.86 24.94 -19.30
N GLN A 58 -4.30 25.57 -18.28
CA GLN A 58 -4.97 26.62 -17.51
C GLN A 58 -4.34 27.96 -17.82
N ALA A 59 -5.16 28.99 -18.06
CA ALA A 59 -4.69 30.36 -18.17
C ALA A 59 -4.28 30.85 -16.78
N GLU A 60 -3.09 31.45 -16.65
CA GLU A 60 -2.74 32.20 -15.43
C GLU A 60 -3.58 33.47 -15.32
N ALA A 61 -3.75 33.95 -14.07
CA ALA A 61 -4.48 35.18 -13.78
C ALA A 61 -3.89 36.39 -14.56
N PRO A 62 -4.68 37.43 -14.84
CA PRO A 62 -4.26 38.54 -15.71
C PRO A 62 -2.96 39.20 -15.24
N SER A 63 -1.96 39.21 -16.13
CA SER A 63 -0.69 39.89 -15.89
C SER A 63 -0.74 41.31 -16.36
N THR A 64 0.02 42.18 -15.71
CA THR A 64 0.08 43.60 -16.02
C THR A 64 0.87 43.96 -17.31
N GLY A 65 1.27 42.96 -18.12
CA GLY A 65 1.95 43.19 -19.37
C GLY A 65 2.30 41.88 -20.13
N GLY A 66 1.59 41.61 -21.21
CA GLY A 66 1.75 40.44 -22.06
C GLY A 66 0.80 39.30 -21.76
N ARG A 67 0.59 38.35 -22.74
CA ARG A 67 -0.25 37.15 -22.51
C ARG A 67 0.52 36.19 -21.59
N PRO A 68 0.01 35.86 -20.37
CA PRO A 68 0.68 34.94 -19.48
C PRO A 68 0.90 33.58 -20.18
N PRO A 69 2.00 32.87 -19.89
CA PRO A 69 2.18 31.51 -20.38
C PRO A 69 1.08 30.62 -19.81
N ALA A 70 0.46 29.82 -20.66
CA ALA A 70 -0.51 28.83 -20.20
C ALA A 70 0.19 27.75 -19.37
N ARG A 71 -0.39 27.44 -18.21
CA ARG A 71 0.12 26.42 -17.28
C ARG A 71 -0.39 25.05 -17.68
N LEU A 72 0.52 24.08 -17.75
CA LEU A 72 0.21 22.67 -17.93
C LEU A 72 -0.06 22.03 -16.56
N VAL A 73 -1.20 21.37 -16.42
CA VAL A 73 -1.63 20.76 -15.18
C VAL A 73 -2.03 19.30 -15.45
N PHE A 74 -1.60 18.40 -14.57
CA PHE A 74 -2.06 17.03 -14.56
C PHE A 74 -3.57 16.98 -14.31
N ASN A 75 -4.29 16.26 -15.19
CA ASN A 75 -5.73 16.04 -15.03
C ASN A 75 -5.99 14.79 -14.19
N ALA A 76 -6.11 14.96 -12.90
CA ALA A 76 -6.40 13.86 -11.97
C ALA A 76 -7.75 13.18 -12.23
N ASP A 77 -8.68 13.88 -12.89
CA ASP A 77 -10.03 13.39 -13.18
C ASP A 77 -10.19 12.83 -14.61
N ALA A 78 -9.07 12.61 -15.32
CA ALA A 78 -9.07 11.96 -16.63
C ALA A 78 -9.57 10.51 -16.61
N GLY A 79 -9.62 9.90 -15.44
CA GLY A 79 -10.10 8.54 -15.22
C GLY A 79 -9.99 8.13 -13.77
N VAL A 80 -10.20 6.85 -13.52
CA VAL A 80 -10.18 6.26 -12.18
C VAL A 80 -9.35 4.98 -12.14
N VAL A 81 -8.94 4.59 -10.96
CA VAL A 81 -8.47 3.24 -10.65
C VAL A 81 -9.36 2.63 -9.58
N LEU A 82 -9.54 1.32 -9.67
CA LEU A 82 -10.25 0.54 -8.67
C LEU A 82 -9.25 -0.08 -7.70
N ALA A 83 -9.65 -0.22 -6.45
CA ALA A 83 -8.82 -0.80 -5.41
C ALA A 83 -9.62 -1.80 -4.58
N ALA A 84 -9.02 -2.98 -4.29
CA ALA A 84 -9.58 -3.94 -3.36
C ALA A 84 -8.49 -4.43 -2.40
N ALA A 85 -8.65 -4.08 -1.13
CA ALA A 85 -7.81 -4.57 -0.05
C ALA A 85 -8.53 -5.74 0.63
N ILE A 86 -8.18 -6.96 0.20
CA ILE A 86 -8.80 -8.19 0.66
C ILE A 86 -8.10 -8.62 1.95
N GLY A 87 -8.85 -8.70 3.04
CA GLY A 87 -8.39 -9.24 4.31
C GLY A 87 -9.01 -10.62 4.57
N ARG A 88 -8.74 -11.19 5.75
CA ARG A 88 -9.30 -12.50 6.14
C ARG A 88 -10.77 -12.46 6.50
N SER A 89 -11.22 -11.38 7.13
CA SER A 89 -12.59 -11.22 7.64
C SER A 89 -13.26 -9.94 7.16
N ARG A 90 -12.55 -9.14 6.36
CA ARG A 90 -13.02 -7.85 5.84
C ARG A 90 -12.33 -7.55 4.53
N THR A 91 -13.08 -7.10 3.55
CA THR A 91 -12.56 -6.54 2.30
C THR A 91 -12.94 -5.07 2.21
N GLN A 92 -12.00 -4.23 1.85
CA GLN A 92 -12.21 -2.82 1.58
C GLN A 92 -12.10 -2.58 0.08
N LEU A 93 -13.08 -1.88 -0.46
CA LEU A 93 -13.18 -1.56 -1.88
C LEU A 93 -13.19 -0.06 -2.06
N GLY A 94 -12.62 0.44 -3.14
CA GLY A 94 -12.63 1.87 -3.41
C GLY A 94 -12.43 2.22 -4.87
N VAL A 95 -12.95 3.38 -5.25
CA VAL A 95 -12.70 4.05 -6.52
C VAL A 95 -11.88 5.29 -6.22
N CYS A 96 -10.73 5.43 -6.88
CA CYS A 96 -9.82 6.56 -6.69
C CYS A 96 -9.59 7.28 -8.02
N ASN A 97 -9.43 8.60 -7.99
CA ASN A 97 -8.98 9.32 -9.19
C ASN A 97 -7.48 9.11 -9.44
N LEU A 98 -6.97 9.61 -10.56
CA LEU A 98 -5.56 9.39 -10.95
C LEU A 98 -4.54 10.09 -10.01
N ALA A 99 -4.98 11.02 -9.15
CA ALA A 99 -4.14 11.54 -8.07
C ALA A 99 -4.16 10.65 -6.81
N GLY A 100 -4.95 9.57 -6.79
CA GLY A 100 -5.09 8.67 -5.66
C GLY A 100 -6.04 9.17 -4.57
N LYS A 101 -6.85 10.20 -4.87
CA LYS A 101 -7.93 10.64 -3.98
C LYS A 101 -9.05 9.61 -4.03
N VAL A 102 -9.46 9.10 -2.88
CA VAL A 102 -10.62 8.21 -2.76
C VAL A 102 -11.88 9.03 -3.07
N LEU A 103 -12.66 8.56 -4.04
CA LEU A 103 -13.93 9.15 -4.47
C LEU A 103 -15.10 8.52 -3.70
N THR A 104 -15.10 7.19 -3.63
CA THR A 104 -16.03 6.40 -2.82
C THR A 104 -15.34 5.13 -2.33
N MET A 105 -15.82 4.56 -1.24
CA MET A 105 -15.31 3.29 -0.71
C MET A 105 -16.40 2.54 0.05
N ALA A 106 -16.24 1.23 0.14
CA ALA A 106 -17.07 0.36 0.94
C ALA A 106 -16.23 -0.63 1.76
N ASP A 107 -16.74 -0.96 2.92
CA ASP A 107 -16.23 -2.02 3.79
C ASP A 107 -17.20 -3.19 3.77
N VAL A 108 -16.69 -4.39 3.58
CA VAL A 108 -17.46 -5.62 3.53
C VAL A 108 -16.87 -6.63 4.49
N ASP A 109 -17.63 -6.96 5.53
CA ASP A 109 -17.27 -8.08 6.39
C ASP A 109 -17.57 -9.40 5.66
N GLN A 110 -16.71 -10.38 5.85
CA GLN A 110 -16.78 -11.68 5.17
C GLN A 110 -16.45 -12.82 6.14
N GLU A 111 -16.93 -14.01 5.82
CA GLU A 111 -16.59 -15.21 6.57
C GLU A 111 -15.12 -15.57 6.44
N ILE A 112 -14.50 -15.95 7.56
CA ILE A 112 -13.10 -16.41 7.54
C ILE A 112 -13.04 -17.76 6.81
N GLY A 113 -12.23 -17.84 5.76
CA GLY A 113 -12.07 -19.06 4.94
C GLY A 113 -12.90 -19.08 3.66
N ILE A 114 -13.64 -18.00 3.35
CA ILE A 114 -14.29 -17.84 2.04
C ILE A 114 -13.26 -17.95 0.91
N GLY A 115 -13.58 -18.75 -0.10
CA GLY A 115 -12.70 -18.98 -1.27
C GLY A 115 -12.78 -17.88 -2.32
N PRO A 116 -11.79 -17.80 -3.25
CA PRO A 116 -11.78 -16.79 -4.30
C PRO A 116 -12.93 -16.94 -5.28
N HIS A 117 -13.40 -18.17 -5.53
CA HIS A 117 -14.53 -18.44 -6.44
C HIS A 117 -15.86 -17.84 -5.96
N GLU A 118 -16.00 -17.61 -4.66
CA GLU A 118 -17.17 -17.00 -4.06
C GLU A 118 -16.96 -15.50 -3.82
N LEU A 119 -15.81 -15.11 -3.26
CA LEU A 119 -15.53 -13.72 -2.88
C LEU A 119 -15.27 -12.82 -4.10
N MET A 120 -14.49 -13.28 -5.09
CA MET A 120 -14.09 -12.41 -6.21
C MET A 120 -15.25 -11.93 -7.09
N PRO A 121 -16.28 -12.76 -7.41
CA PRO A 121 -17.47 -12.27 -8.12
C PRO A 121 -18.26 -11.21 -7.33
N ASP A 122 -18.35 -11.34 -5.99
CA ASP A 122 -18.98 -10.32 -5.14
C ASP A 122 -18.17 -9.01 -5.14
N ILE A 123 -16.82 -9.11 -5.06
CA ILE A 123 -15.92 -7.95 -5.19
C ILE A 123 -16.13 -7.24 -6.52
N ALA A 124 -16.17 -7.98 -7.63
CA ALA A 124 -16.39 -7.40 -8.97
C ALA A 124 -17.70 -6.62 -9.04
N LYS A 125 -18.80 -7.22 -8.58
CA LYS A 125 -20.12 -6.58 -8.54
C LYS A 125 -20.17 -5.33 -7.68
N ARG A 126 -19.48 -5.35 -6.53
CA ARG A 126 -19.42 -4.19 -5.62
C ARG A 126 -18.55 -3.07 -6.18
N LEU A 127 -17.43 -3.40 -6.83
CA LEU A 127 -16.59 -2.42 -7.51
C LEU A 127 -17.37 -1.74 -8.66
N GLU A 128 -18.17 -2.51 -9.41
CA GLU A 128 -19.06 -1.96 -10.43
C GLU A 128 -20.07 -0.98 -9.82
N ALA A 129 -20.74 -1.35 -8.73
CA ALA A 129 -21.68 -0.47 -8.03
C ALA A 129 -21.00 0.82 -7.53
N LEU A 130 -19.79 0.73 -6.96
CA LEU A 130 -19.02 1.91 -6.53
C LEU A 130 -18.60 2.78 -7.71
N LEU A 131 -18.27 2.18 -8.86
CA LEU A 131 -17.97 2.92 -10.09
C LEU A 131 -19.18 3.73 -10.54
N ASP A 132 -20.36 3.10 -10.58
CA ASP A 132 -21.63 3.74 -10.94
C ASP A 132 -21.97 4.91 -9.99
N GLU A 133 -21.74 4.76 -8.67
CA GLU A 133 -21.92 5.84 -7.70
C GLU A 133 -21.09 7.08 -8.02
N THR A 134 -19.91 6.89 -8.63
CA THR A 134 -19.05 8.02 -9.04
C THR A 134 -19.46 8.64 -10.38
N GLY A 135 -20.41 8.04 -11.08
CA GLY A 135 -20.84 8.44 -12.44
C GLY A 135 -19.76 8.15 -13.49
N ARG A 136 -18.81 7.28 -13.21
CA ARG A 136 -17.72 6.89 -14.11
C ARG A 136 -18.10 5.64 -14.91
N ARG A 137 -17.50 5.50 -16.08
CA ARG A 137 -17.74 4.38 -17.00
C ARG A 137 -16.57 3.39 -16.98
N HIS A 138 -16.80 2.17 -17.45
CA HIS A 138 -15.78 1.11 -17.54
C HIS A 138 -14.58 1.52 -18.41
N ASP A 139 -14.78 2.32 -19.47
CA ASP A 139 -13.72 2.82 -20.36
C ASP A 139 -12.86 3.93 -19.74
N GLU A 140 -13.25 4.45 -18.56
CA GLU A 140 -12.47 5.39 -17.75
C GLU A 140 -11.60 4.70 -16.68
N ILE A 141 -11.67 3.36 -16.57
CA ILE A 141 -10.84 2.60 -15.65
C ILE A 141 -9.43 2.45 -16.22
N PHE A 142 -8.44 3.00 -15.54
CA PHE A 142 -7.02 2.91 -15.91
C PHE A 142 -6.37 1.63 -15.38
N GLY A 143 -6.90 1.04 -14.33
CA GLY A 143 -6.38 -0.20 -13.76
C GLY A 143 -7.04 -0.57 -12.44
N VAL A 144 -6.71 -1.78 -11.94
CA VAL A 144 -7.18 -2.31 -10.67
C VAL A 144 -5.99 -2.73 -9.81
N GLY A 145 -5.96 -2.26 -8.57
CA GLY A 145 -5.01 -2.70 -7.55
C GLY A 145 -5.68 -3.65 -6.56
N LEU A 146 -5.13 -4.85 -6.41
CA LEU A 146 -5.57 -5.84 -5.44
C LEU A 146 -4.51 -6.05 -4.38
N SER A 147 -4.91 -6.26 -3.13
CA SER A 147 -4.01 -6.77 -2.10
C SER A 147 -4.63 -7.93 -1.35
N ILE A 148 -3.79 -8.88 -0.95
CA ILE A 148 -4.18 -10.08 -0.20
C ILE A 148 -3.24 -10.31 0.99
N PRO A 149 -3.70 -11.00 2.05
CA PRO A 149 -2.82 -11.49 3.10
C PRO A 149 -1.88 -12.58 2.58
N GLY A 150 -0.67 -12.65 3.15
CA GLY A 150 0.34 -13.64 2.79
C GLY A 150 1.09 -13.31 1.50
N THR A 151 1.85 -14.27 0.99
CA THR A 151 2.71 -14.07 -0.17
C THR A 151 1.90 -13.96 -1.46
N ALA A 152 2.21 -12.95 -2.28
CA ALA A 152 1.59 -12.74 -3.59
C ALA A 152 2.60 -12.94 -4.73
N ASP A 153 2.23 -13.73 -5.74
CA ASP A 153 2.90 -13.77 -7.03
C ASP A 153 2.32 -12.68 -7.94
N ALA A 154 2.97 -11.54 -7.96
CA ALA A 154 2.54 -10.40 -8.77
C ALA A 154 2.54 -10.71 -10.28
N THR A 155 3.36 -11.65 -10.75
CA THR A 155 3.44 -12.03 -12.18
C THR A 155 2.24 -12.87 -12.60
N ARG A 156 1.83 -13.80 -11.74
CA ARG A 156 0.68 -14.69 -12.00
C ARG A 156 -0.64 -14.11 -11.48
N GLY A 157 -0.58 -13.06 -10.63
CA GLY A 157 -1.75 -12.45 -10.01
C GLY A 157 -2.47 -13.42 -9.05
N CYS A 158 -1.73 -14.23 -8.29
CA CYS A 158 -2.29 -15.25 -7.41
C CYS A 158 -1.60 -15.24 -6.04
N SER A 159 -2.22 -15.87 -5.04
CA SER A 159 -1.59 -16.18 -3.76
C SER A 159 -0.60 -17.32 -3.92
N LEU A 160 0.50 -17.28 -3.16
CA LEU A 160 1.50 -18.35 -3.07
C LEU A 160 1.60 -18.85 -1.64
N ASP A 161 1.45 -20.17 -1.48
CA ASP A 161 1.73 -20.91 -0.24
C ASP A 161 1.16 -20.20 0.99
N SER A 162 -0.13 -19.85 0.92
CA SER A 162 -0.83 -19.07 1.94
C SER A 162 -1.74 -19.99 2.77
N PRO A 163 -1.22 -20.68 3.79
CA PRO A 163 -2.00 -21.64 4.59
C PRO A 163 -3.16 -21.00 5.36
N THR A 164 -3.14 -19.68 5.45
CA THR A 164 -4.16 -18.89 6.14
C THR A 164 -5.30 -18.44 5.23
N MET A 165 -5.18 -18.66 3.91
CA MET A 165 -6.15 -18.35 2.86
C MET A 165 -6.49 -19.64 2.12
N SER A 166 -7.22 -20.55 2.77
CA SER A 166 -7.55 -21.86 2.19
C SER A 166 -8.29 -21.73 0.88
N GLY A 167 -7.80 -22.44 -0.16
CA GLY A 167 -8.40 -22.44 -1.49
C GLY A 167 -8.01 -21.28 -2.40
N TRP A 168 -7.12 -20.37 -1.94
CA TRP A 168 -6.64 -19.23 -2.73
C TRP A 168 -5.35 -19.52 -3.48
N ASP A 169 -4.60 -20.51 -3.02
CA ASP A 169 -3.25 -20.78 -3.52
C ASP A 169 -3.25 -21.14 -5.01
N GLY A 170 -2.43 -20.44 -5.77
CA GLY A 170 -2.26 -20.64 -7.21
C GLY A 170 -3.45 -20.22 -8.08
N ILE A 171 -4.55 -19.69 -7.51
CA ILE A 171 -5.73 -19.24 -8.26
C ILE A 171 -5.51 -17.81 -8.77
N PRO A 172 -5.44 -17.58 -10.11
CA PRO A 172 -5.32 -16.23 -10.66
C PRO A 172 -6.57 -15.38 -10.37
N LEU A 173 -6.38 -14.19 -9.79
CA LEU A 173 -7.47 -13.28 -9.45
C LEU A 173 -7.90 -12.36 -10.61
N PRO A 174 -7.00 -11.90 -11.52
CA PRO A 174 -7.39 -10.99 -12.59
C PRO A 174 -8.55 -11.46 -13.46
N PRO A 175 -8.70 -12.76 -13.81
CA PRO A 175 -9.82 -13.22 -14.64
C PRO A 175 -11.21 -12.92 -14.08
N TYR A 176 -11.38 -12.81 -12.77
CA TYR A 176 -12.66 -12.48 -12.14
C TYR A 176 -13.12 -11.04 -12.38
N LEU A 177 -12.20 -10.17 -12.78
CA LEU A 177 -12.48 -8.76 -13.07
C LEU A 177 -12.48 -8.45 -14.58
N GLY A 178 -12.34 -9.47 -15.43
CA GLY A 178 -12.23 -9.31 -16.88
C GLY A 178 -13.49 -8.76 -17.55
N GLU A 179 -14.68 -8.95 -16.96
CA GLU A 179 -15.93 -8.35 -17.45
C GLU A 179 -16.03 -6.87 -17.06
N LEU A 180 -15.41 -6.48 -15.93
CA LEU A 180 -15.42 -5.11 -15.43
C LEU A 180 -14.44 -4.22 -16.20
N THR A 181 -13.27 -4.75 -16.56
CA THR A 181 -12.25 -3.96 -17.28
C THR A 181 -11.22 -4.83 -18.00
N ALA A 182 -10.72 -4.31 -19.12
CA ALA A 182 -9.53 -4.82 -19.82
C ALA A 182 -8.23 -4.13 -19.39
N ALA A 183 -8.31 -3.16 -18.46
CA ALA A 183 -7.14 -2.44 -17.95
C ALA A 183 -6.24 -3.35 -17.08
N PRO A 184 -4.97 -2.98 -16.87
CA PRO A 184 -4.05 -3.75 -16.03
C PRO A 184 -4.59 -4.01 -14.63
N ILE A 185 -4.36 -5.22 -14.10
CA ILE A 185 -4.72 -5.62 -12.75
C ILE A 185 -3.44 -6.08 -12.05
N LEU A 186 -3.09 -5.41 -10.97
CA LEU A 186 -1.91 -5.74 -10.17
C LEU A 186 -2.30 -6.29 -8.81
N LEU A 187 -1.50 -7.21 -8.29
CA LEU A 187 -1.66 -7.85 -6.99
C LEU A 187 -0.37 -7.73 -6.17
N ASP A 188 -0.49 -7.43 -4.88
CA ASP A 188 0.62 -7.49 -3.93
C ASP A 188 0.14 -7.95 -2.54
N ASN A 189 1.08 -8.16 -1.63
CA ASN A 189 0.81 -8.42 -0.22
C ASN A 189 0.21 -7.18 0.46
N ASP A 190 -0.66 -7.40 1.44
CA ASP A 190 -1.38 -6.35 2.16
C ASP A 190 -0.48 -5.39 2.96
N ALA A 191 0.61 -5.87 3.57
CA ALA A 191 1.57 -4.98 4.24
C ALA A 191 2.36 -4.14 3.23
N ASN A 192 2.71 -4.71 2.06
CA ASN A 192 3.39 -4.00 0.98
C ASN A 192 2.56 -2.83 0.44
N VAL A 193 1.26 -3.03 0.20
CA VAL A 193 0.41 -1.93 -0.28
C VAL A 193 0.22 -0.84 0.78
N ILE A 194 0.16 -1.19 2.07
CA ILE A 194 0.13 -0.18 3.14
C ILE A 194 1.41 0.65 3.15
N VAL A 195 2.59 0.06 2.89
CA VAL A 195 3.83 0.82 2.68
C VAL A 195 3.69 1.82 1.53
N LEU A 196 3.08 1.41 0.41
CA LEU A 196 2.86 2.30 -0.72
C LEU A 196 1.92 3.46 -0.36
N SER A 197 0.91 3.22 0.50
CA SER A 197 0.05 4.29 1.00
C SER A 197 0.82 5.32 1.83
N GLU A 198 1.72 4.88 2.71
CA GLU A 198 2.54 5.77 3.54
C GLU A 198 3.50 6.64 2.72
N ARG A 199 3.97 6.14 1.58
CA ARG A 199 4.86 6.86 0.68
C ARG A 199 4.16 7.88 -0.20
N ARG A 200 2.82 7.80 -0.31
CA ARG A 200 2.04 8.67 -1.18
C ARG A 200 1.55 9.90 -0.43
N GLY A 201 1.93 11.09 -0.93
CA GLY A 201 1.42 12.36 -0.42
C GLY A 201 2.07 12.87 0.86
N GLN A 202 3.07 12.19 1.41
CA GLN A 202 3.84 12.68 2.55
C GLN A 202 4.96 13.63 2.11
N ARG A 203 5.10 14.76 2.83
CA ARG A 203 6.22 15.71 2.62
C ARG A 203 7.55 15.10 3.05
N ASP A 204 7.53 14.21 4.04
CA ASP A 204 8.68 13.49 4.57
C ASP A 204 8.62 12.03 4.09
N ARG A 205 9.13 11.77 2.90
CA ARG A 205 9.34 10.39 2.44
C ARG A 205 10.51 9.80 3.21
N PHE A 206 10.26 8.67 3.87
CA PHE A 206 11.32 7.84 4.42
C PHE A 206 11.87 6.95 3.31
N ASP A 207 13.16 7.06 3.03
CA ASP A 207 13.82 6.16 2.09
C ASP A 207 14.16 4.81 2.73
N ASP A 208 14.28 4.78 4.06
CA ASP A 208 14.51 3.57 4.85
C ASP A 208 13.42 3.46 5.92
N MET A 209 12.43 2.59 5.69
CA MET A 209 11.24 2.44 6.54
C MET A 209 10.90 0.98 6.76
N LEU A 210 10.50 0.65 7.97
CA LEU A 210 9.87 -0.62 8.30
C LEU A 210 8.43 -0.37 8.74
N LEU A 211 7.46 -0.94 8.03
CA LEU A 211 6.05 -0.87 8.39
C LEU A 211 5.63 -2.19 9.00
N ILE A 212 4.92 -2.13 10.13
CA ILE A 212 4.34 -3.29 10.81
C ILE A 212 2.83 -3.21 10.70
N LYS A 213 2.25 -4.17 10.02
CA LYS A 213 0.81 -4.41 10.02
C LYS A 213 0.45 -5.31 11.19
N ALA A 214 -0.08 -4.72 12.26
CA ALA A 214 -0.59 -5.44 13.42
C ALA A 214 -2.12 -5.48 13.38
N SER A 215 -2.68 -6.62 12.96
CA SER A 215 -4.11 -6.85 12.78
C SER A 215 -4.47 -8.26 13.24
N THR A 216 -5.39 -8.95 12.59
CA THR A 216 -5.68 -10.37 12.85
C THR A 216 -4.40 -11.21 12.79
N GLY A 217 -3.53 -11.00 11.78
CA GLY A 217 -2.17 -11.52 11.71
C GLY A 217 -1.12 -10.42 11.86
N LEU A 218 0.16 -10.79 11.70
CA LEU A 218 1.31 -9.90 11.74
C LEU A 218 2.07 -9.97 10.41
N GLY A 219 2.26 -8.85 9.75
CA GLY A 219 3.05 -8.70 8.54
C GLY A 219 3.93 -7.47 8.60
N ALA A 220 4.97 -7.41 7.77
CA ALA A 220 5.80 -6.23 7.63
C ALA A 220 5.99 -5.85 6.16
N GLY A 221 6.17 -4.56 5.91
CA GLY A 221 6.63 -4.04 4.64
C GLY A 221 7.95 -3.29 4.83
N ILE A 222 8.89 -3.49 3.92
CA ILE A 222 10.27 -3.01 4.05
C ILE A 222 10.57 -2.06 2.90
N VAL A 223 11.02 -0.85 3.21
CA VAL A 223 11.62 0.07 2.24
C VAL A 223 13.08 0.25 2.58
N ALA A 224 13.94 0.08 1.60
CA ALA A 224 15.38 0.32 1.72
C ALA A 224 15.87 1.09 0.48
N GLY A 225 16.56 2.21 0.72
CA GLY A 225 17.01 3.11 -0.35
C GLY A 225 15.87 3.61 -1.25
N GLY A 226 14.71 3.89 -0.67
CA GLY A 226 13.52 4.34 -1.40
C GLY A 226 12.79 3.26 -2.21
N VAL A 227 13.17 1.98 -2.10
CA VAL A 227 12.58 0.88 -2.87
C VAL A 227 11.90 -0.12 -1.93
N LEU A 228 10.66 -0.47 -2.25
CA LEU A 228 9.92 -1.54 -1.55
C LEU A 228 10.59 -2.89 -1.83
N GLN A 229 10.98 -3.57 -0.75
CA GLN A 229 11.67 -4.85 -0.78
C GLN A 229 10.68 -6.00 -0.67
N ARG A 230 10.46 -6.71 -1.77
CA ARG A 230 9.55 -7.88 -1.83
C ARG A 230 10.29 -9.20 -1.60
N GLY A 231 11.62 -9.20 -1.72
CA GLY A 231 12.41 -10.43 -1.74
C GLY A 231 12.27 -11.21 -3.05
N THR A 232 12.96 -12.34 -3.14
CA THR A 232 13.03 -13.14 -4.38
C THR A 232 11.68 -13.76 -4.75
N LEU A 233 10.90 -14.18 -3.75
CA LEU A 233 9.61 -14.87 -3.92
C LEU A 233 8.42 -14.08 -3.39
N GLY A 234 8.59 -12.78 -3.12
CA GLY A 234 7.53 -11.96 -2.53
C GLY A 234 7.32 -12.15 -1.03
N ALA A 235 8.19 -12.91 -0.36
CA ALA A 235 8.03 -13.27 1.06
C ALA A 235 8.82 -12.37 2.04
N ALA A 236 9.39 -11.26 1.59
CA ALA A 236 10.00 -10.29 2.50
C ALA A 236 8.92 -9.67 3.39
N GLY A 237 9.15 -9.68 4.71
CA GLY A 237 8.17 -9.15 5.66
C GLY A 237 7.36 -10.20 6.41
N GLU A 238 7.58 -11.49 6.21
CA GLU A 238 6.96 -12.61 6.96
C GLU A 238 7.46 -12.70 8.42
N PHE A 239 7.67 -11.56 9.08
CA PHE A 239 8.24 -11.49 10.43
C PHE A 239 7.33 -12.12 11.50
N GLY A 240 6.00 -12.15 11.27
CA GLY A 240 5.03 -12.80 12.15
C GLY A 240 5.30 -14.30 12.34
N HIS A 241 5.99 -14.94 11.38
CA HIS A 241 6.34 -16.35 11.45
C HIS A 241 7.76 -16.62 11.97
N THR A 242 8.47 -15.58 12.44
CA THR A 242 9.73 -15.73 13.17
C THR A 242 9.51 -16.56 14.43
N LYS A 243 10.35 -17.57 14.64
CA LYS A 243 10.29 -18.42 15.84
C LYS A 243 10.88 -17.68 17.02
N ILE A 244 10.12 -17.63 18.12
CA ILE A 244 10.57 -16.99 19.36
C ILE A 244 10.42 -17.93 20.55
N PRO A 245 11.31 -17.86 21.56
CA PRO A 245 11.24 -18.74 22.73
C PRO A 245 9.92 -18.65 23.50
N ALA A 246 9.32 -17.46 23.61
CA ALA A 246 8.07 -17.23 24.31
C ALA A 246 6.88 -17.99 23.67
N ALA A 247 6.95 -18.30 22.37
CA ALA A 247 5.94 -19.05 21.64
C ALA A 247 6.28 -20.54 21.49
N ALA A 248 7.33 -21.04 22.15
CA ALA A 248 7.76 -22.43 22.00
C ALA A 248 6.61 -23.43 22.23
N GLY A 249 6.36 -24.31 21.25
CA GLY A 249 5.29 -25.29 21.29
C GLY A 249 3.87 -24.76 21.03
N VAL A 250 3.69 -23.45 20.86
CA VAL A 250 2.38 -22.87 20.54
C VAL A 250 2.11 -23.03 19.04
N ALA A 251 0.99 -23.68 18.69
CA ALA A 251 0.59 -23.89 17.30
C ALA A 251 0.22 -22.57 16.62
N CYS A 252 0.74 -22.36 15.41
CA CYS A 252 0.43 -21.23 14.55
C CYS A 252 -0.56 -21.64 13.44
N ARG A 253 -1.31 -20.69 12.92
CA ARG A 253 -2.22 -20.91 11.78
C ARG A 253 -1.50 -21.23 10.46
N CYS A 254 -0.18 -20.97 10.38
CA CYS A 254 0.63 -21.37 9.23
C CYS A 254 0.94 -22.88 9.19
N GLY A 255 0.45 -23.66 10.16
CA GLY A 255 0.68 -25.11 10.26
C GLY A 255 1.93 -25.47 11.07
N ASP A 256 2.74 -24.52 11.51
CA ASP A 256 3.97 -24.72 12.29
C ASP A 256 3.77 -24.30 13.76
N THR A 257 4.78 -24.40 14.59
CA THR A 257 4.77 -23.98 16.00
C THR A 257 5.83 -22.93 16.29
N GLY A 258 5.61 -22.16 17.38
CA GLY A 258 6.61 -21.23 17.90
C GLY A 258 6.71 -19.87 17.19
N CYS A 259 5.77 -19.56 16.31
CA CYS A 259 5.74 -18.28 15.59
C CYS A 259 5.35 -17.12 16.51
N LEU A 260 5.95 -15.94 16.30
CA LEU A 260 5.56 -14.70 16.96
C LEU A 260 4.04 -14.45 16.87
N GLU A 261 3.45 -14.61 15.68
CA GLU A 261 2.01 -14.41 15.45
C GLU A 261 1.13 -15.27 16.35
N ALA A 262 1.61 -16.47 16.75
CA ALA A 262 0.83 -17.40 17.57
C ALA A 262 0.54 -16.88 18.99
N ILE A 263 1.27 -15.87 19.46
CA ILE A 263 1.07 -15.22 20.76
C ILE A 263 0.85 -13.73 20.69
N ALA A 264 1.30 -13.06 19.61
CA ALA A 264 1.24 -11.61 19.46
C ALA A 264 0.29 -11.13 18.35
N GLY A 265 -0.16 -12.01 17.44
CA GLY A 265 -1.16 -11.67 16.43
C GLY A 265 -2.55 -11.47 17.03
N GLY A 266 -3.37 -10.60 16.42
CA GLY A 266 -4.71 -10.27 16.93
C GLY A 266 -5.60 -11.49 17.15
N TRP A 267 -5.51 -12.53 16.28
CA TRP A 267 -6.27 -13.76 16.47
C TRP A 267 -5.88 -14.52 17.76
N ALA A 268 -4.59 -14.45 18.14
CA ALA A 268 -4.13 -15.10 19.36
C ALA A 268 -4.62 -14.35 20.61
N LEU A 269 -4.65 -13.01 20.54
CA LEU A 269 -5.16 -12.18 21.62
C LEU A 269 -6.69 -12.35 21.79
N VAL A 270 -7.44 -12.42 20.68
CA VAL A 270 -8.89 -12.71 20.71
C VAL A 270 -9.14 -14.06 21.38
N ARG A 271 -8.39 -15.11 21.00
CA ARG A 271 -8.49 -16.43 21.61
C ARG A 271 -8.19 -16.38 23.12
N ALA A 272 -7.19 -15.60 23.53
CA ALA A 272 -6.87 -15.45 24.96
C ALA A 272 -8.01 -14.80 25.75
N MET A 273 -8.68 -13.78 25.22
CA MET A 273 -9.87 -13.17 25.81
C MET A 273 -11.04 -14.14 25.90
N GLN A 274 -11.29 -14.90 24.83
CA GLN A 274 -12.36 -15.91 24.82
C GLN A 274 -12.15 -17.01 25.86
N GLN A 275 -10.90 -17.46 26.06
CA GLN A 275 -10.54 -18.43 27.09
C GLN A 275 -10.80 -17.93 28.52
N GLN A 276 -10.81 -16.61 28.70
CA GLN A 276 -11.16 -15.97 29.98
C GLN A 276 -12.65 -15.63 30.10
N GLY A 277 -13.48 -16.05 29.14
CA GLY A 277 -14.93 -15.87 29.15
C GLY A 277 -15.43 -14.54 28.57
N HIS A 278 -14.54 -13.73 27.93
CA HIS A 278 -14.98 -12.52 27.25
C HIS A 278 -15.63 -12.83 25.90
N SER A 279 -16.71 -12.12 25.57
CA SER A 279 -17.38 -12.21 24.27
C SER A 279 -16.70 -11.28 23.27
N VAL A 280 -15.63 -11.75 22.65
CA VAL A 280 -14.84 -11.03 21.65
C VAL A 280 -14.77 -11.89 20.39
N GLY A 281 -15.29 -11.40 19.28
CA GLY A 281 -15.31 -12.12 17.99
C GLY A 281 -14.15 -11.77 17.07
N HIS A 282 -13.69 -10.53 17.15
CA HIS A 282 -12.68 -9.98 16.24
C HIS A 282 -11.64 -9.13 16.99
N VAL A 283 -10.46 -8.93 16.36
CA VAL A 283 -9.41 -8.05 16.91
C VAL A 283 -9.91 -6.61 17.13
N ARG A 284 -10.84 -6.13 16.33
CA ARG A 284 -11.46 -4.80 16.49
C ARG A 284 -12.20 -4.68 17.83
N ASP A 285 -12.94 -5.71 18.21
CA ASP A 285 -13.64 -5.74 19.50
C ASP A 285 -12.66 -5.68 20.68
N LEU A 286 -11.54 -6.43 20.57
CA LEU A 286 -10.46 -6.40 21.56
C LEU A 286 -9.85 -5.00 21.67
N VAL A 287 -9.60 -4.35 20.51
CA VAL A 287 -9.02 -3.00 20.45
C VAL A 287 -9.98 -1.98 21.06
N ASP A 288 -11.28 -2.07 20.76
CA ASP A 288 -12.30 -1.18 21.31
C ASP A 288 -12.42 -1.34 22.85
N LEU A 289 -12.35 -2.57 23.36
CA LEU A 289 -12.26 -2.83 24.80
C LEU A 289 -11.03 -2.19 25.43
N ALA A 290 -9.85 -2.32 24.78
CA ALA A 290 -8.61 -1.77 25.31
C ALA A 290 -8.62 -0.23 25.33
N VAL A 291 -9.15 0.40 24.27
CA VAL A 291 -9.35 1.85 24.17
C VAL A 291 -10.38 2.30 25.22
N GLY A 292 -11.45 1.52 25.42
CA GLY A 292 -12.46 1.73 26.44
C GLY A 292 -11.97 1.53 27.88
N GLY A 293 -10.74 1.06 28.07
CA GLY A 293 -10.10 0.97 29.39
C GLY A 293 -10.14 -0.42 30.03
N ASP A 294 -10.58 -1.47 29.31
CA ASP A 294 -10.56 -2.84 29.84
C ASP A 294 -9.10 -3.25 30.17
N PRO A 295 -8.83 -3.65 31.44
CA PRO A 295 -7.48 -3.88 31.91
C PRO A 295 -6.81 -5.09 31.23
N GLU A 296 -7.57 -6.14 30.92
CA GLU A 296 -7.03 -7.35 30.32
C GLU A 296 -6.72 -7.15 28.83
N ALA A 297 -7.64 -6.52 28.08
CA ALA A 297 -7.39 -6.15 26.69
C ALA A 297 -6.14 -5.25 26.56
N ARG A 298 -5.99 -4.26 27.44
CA ARG A 298 -4.80 -3.39 27.50
C ARG A 298 -3.52 -4.18 27.81
N ARG A 299 -3.59 -5.11 28.77
CA ARG A 299 -2.45 -5.96 29.12
C ARG A 299 -2.01 -6.80 27.93
N LEU A 300 -2.94 -7.45 27.25
CA LEU A 300 -2.68 -8.31 26.09
C LEU A 300 -2.07 -7.52 24.92
N ILE A 301 -2.63 -6.35 24.59
CA ILE A 301 -2.07 -5.50 23.51
C ILE A 301 -0.67 -5.01 23.86
N ARG A 302 -0.41 -4.60 25.12
CA ARG A 302 0.92 -4.18 25.52
C ARG A 302 1.94 -5.31 25.49
N GLU A 303 1.55 -6.51 25.91
CA GLU A 303 2.40 -7.71 25.88
C GLU A 303 2.69 -8.12 24.43
N SER A 304 1.69 -8.09 23.54
CA SER A 304 1.90 -8.23 22.09
C SER A 304 2.95 -7.24 21.58
N GLY A 305 2.85 -5.97 21.99
CA GLY A 305 3.85 -4.95 21.66
C GLY A 305 5.28 -5.35 22.09
N ARG A 306 5.46 -5.93 23.28
CA ARG A 306 6.77 -6.41 23.74
C ARG A 306 7.32 -7.51 22.85
N HIS A 307 6.51 -8.53 22.54
CA HIS A 307 6.94 -9.63 21.69
C HIS A 307 7.25 -9.18 20.26
N ILE A 308 6.45 -8.28 19.71
CA ILE A 308 6.73 -7.65 18.41
C ILE A 308 8.06 -6.91 18.48
N GLY A 309 8.30 -6.11 19.53
CA GLY A 309 9.51 -5.33 19.70
C GLY A 309 10.78 -6.17 19.85
N GLU A 310 10.71 -7.37 20.48
CA GLU A 310 11.83 -8.31 20.56
C GLU A 310 12.34 -8.70 19.17
N VAL A 311 11.44 -9.06 18.26
CA VAL A 311 11.79 -9.43 16.89
C VAL A 311 12.24 -8.21 16.08
N LEU A 312 11.56 -7.07 16.27
CA LEU A 312 11.87 -5.84 15.55
C LEU A 312 13.23 -5.25 15.92
N ALA A 313 13.73 -5.48 17.15
CA ALA A 313 15.07 -5.03 17.52
C ALA A 313 16.15 -5.63 16.59
N GLY A 314 15.99 -6.89 16.19
CA GLY A 314 16.85 -7.51 15.18
C GLY A 314 16.74 -6.84 13.80
N ALA A 315 15.53 -6.57 13.35
CA ALA A 315 15.29 -5.89 12.07
C ALA A 315 15.83 -4.43 12.11
N VAL A 316 15.64 -3.70 13.21
CA VAL A 316 16.20 -2.34 13.39
C VAL A 316 17.73 -2.36 13.34
N ASN A 317 18.37 -3.34 13.95
CA ASN A 317 19.84 -3.47 13.88
C ASN A 317 20.35 -3.82 12.46
N LEU A 318 19.58 -4.57 11.68
CA LEU A 318 19.98 -5.01 10.34
C LEU A 318 19.70 -3.95 9.27
N LEU A 319 18.55 -3.27 9.35
CA LEU A 319 18.07 -2.35 8.33
C LEU A 319 18.35 -0.89 8.65
N ASN A 320 18.54 -0.57 9.95
CA ASN A 320 18.71 0.79 10.46
C ASN A 320 17.71 1.79 9.87
N PRO A 321 16.37 1.53 9.97
CA PRO A 321 15.37 2.36 9.32
C PRO A 321 15.26 3.74 10.02
N GLU A 322 14.88 4.76 9.25
CA GLU A 322 14.53 6.09 9.77
C GLU A 322 13.20 6.07 10.53
N ALA A 323 12.27 5.22 10.07
CA ALA A 323 10.94 5.11 10.64
C ALA A 323 10.47 3.66 10.80
N LEU A 324 9.79 3.43 11.92
CA LEU A 324 8.97 2.25 12.18
C LEU A 324 7.51 2.69 12.22
N VAL A 325 6.72 2.30 11.22
CA VAL A 325 5.31 2.68 11.10
C VAL A 325 4.42 1.55 11.57
N ILE A 326 3.45 1.84 12.44
CA ILE A 326 2.49 0.87 12.97
C ILE A 326 1.15 1.07 12.28
N ALA A 327 0.67 0.03 11.60
CA ALA A 327 -0.59 -0.02 10.86
C ALA A 327 -1.44 -1.23 11.27
N GLY A 328 -2.64 -1.34 10.71
CA GLY A 328 -3.59 -2.42 10.98
C GLY A 328 -4.50 -2.11 12.17
N ASP A 329 -5.44 -3.02 12.48
CA ASP A 329 -6.49 -2.79 13.47
C ASP A 329 -5.94 -2.42 14.87
N MET A 330 -4.83 -3.04 15.28
CA MET A 330 -4.21 -2.77 16.58
C MET A 330 -3.59 -1.37 16.67
N SER A 331 -3.39 -0.68 15.54
CA SER A 331 -2.89 0.70 15.53
C SER A 331 -3.89 1.70 16.13
N LYS A 332 -5.17 1.36 16.29
CA LYS A 332 -6.15 2.19 17.01
C LYS A 332 -5.84 2.26 18.52
N ALA A 333 -5.17 1.22 19.06
CA ALA A 333 -4.63 1.22 20.43
C ALA A 333 -3.11 1.55 20.44
N TYR A 334 -2.68 2.47 19.58
CA TYR A 334 -1.27 2.80 19.31
C TYR A 334 -0.45 2.99 20.58
N ASP A 335 -0.89 3.86 21.50
CA ASP A 335 -0.12 4.18 22.70
C ASP A 335 0.14 2.96 23.59
N ILE A 336 -0.83 2.03 23.65
CA ILE A 336 -0.74 0.81 24.46
C ILE A 336 0.24 -0.17 23.80
N LEU A 337 0.09 -0.41 22.49
CA LEU A 337 0.93 -1.31 21.70
C LEU A 337 2.38 -0.82 21.68
N VAL A 338 2.57 0.47 21.37
CA VAL A 338 3.90 1.08 21.23
C VAL A 338 4.61 1.23 22.56
N ALA A 339 3.89 1.38 23.67
CA ALA A 339 4.51 1.33 24.99
C ALA A 339 5.25 0.01 25.23
N GLY A 340 4.61 -1.14 24.92
CA GLY A 340 5.25 -2.45 25.00
C GLY A 340 6.40 -2.61 24.00
N LEU A 341 6.18 -2.19 22.76
CA LEU A 341 7.17 -2.28 21.68
C LEU A 341 8.46 -1.51 22.02
N ARG A 342 8.33 -0.28 22.52
CA ARG A 342 9.48 0.54 22.92
C ARG A 342 10.32 -0.10 24.02
N GLU A 343 9.69 -0.75 24.98
CA GLU A 343 10.41 -1.43 26.09
C GLU A 343 11.44 -2.43 25.56
N THR A 344 11.12 -3.16 24.51
CA THR A 344 11.96 -4.23 23.96
C THR A 344 12.83 -3.78 22.79
N VAL A 345 12.35 -2.90 21.92
CA VAL A 345 13.17 -2.35 20.82
C VAL A 345 14.37 -1.59 21.38
N TYR A 346 14.14 -0.63 22.30
CA TYR A 346 15.24 0.17 22.86
C TYR A 346 16.15 -0.64 23.81
N GLY A 347 15.63 -1.72 24.40
CA GLY A 347 16.42 -2.61 25.25
C GLY A 347 17.31 -3.58 24.49
N ASN A 348 16.93 -3.98 23.27
CA ASN A 348 17.58 -5.04 22.50
C ASN A 348 18.28 -4.56 21.22
N ALA A 349 17.98 -3.35 20.73
CA ALA A 349 18.69 -2.76 19.61
C ALA A 349 19.87 -1.87 20.07
N THR A 350 20.83 -1.64 19.18
CA THR A 350 21.97 -0.78 19.49
C THR A 350 21.54 0.68 19.64
N ALA A 351 22.21 1.41 20.55
CA ALA A 351 21.94 2.83 20.78
C ALA A 351 22.09 3.68 19.50
N LEU A 352 22.96 3.29 18.59
CA LEU A 352 23.17 3.98 17.32
C LEU A 352 21.96 3.78 16.38
N ALA A 353 21.46 2.55 16.25
CA ALA A 353 20.35 2.21 15.38
C ALA A 353 19.01 2.81 15.86
N THR A 354 18.89 3.08 17.17
CA THR A 354 17.65 3.65 17.74
C THR A 354 17.72 5.16 17.99
N ARG A 355 18.89 5.79 17.80
CA ARG A 355 19.10 7.21 18.15
C ARG A 355 18.09 8.15 17.51
N GLU A 356 17.83 7.96 16.24
CA GLU A 356 16.94 8.82 15.43
C GLU A 356 15.70 8.07 14.93
N LEU A 357 15.51 6.82 15.38
CA LEU A 357 14.38 6.00 15.00
C LEU A 357 13.06 6.64 15.43
N ARG A 358 12.21 6.92 14.46
CA ARG A 358 10.86 7.46 14.68
C ARG A 358 9.86 6.31 14.66
N ILE A 359 9.11 6.13 15.74
CA ILE A 359 7.99 5.19 15.80
C ILE A 359 6.71 5.98 15.62
N LEU A 360 5.97 5.71 14.55
CA LEU A 360 4.86 6.53 14.07
C LEU A 360 3.60 5.69 13.83
N PRO A 361 2.40 6.24 14.05
CA PRO A 361 1.17 5.61 13.56
C PRO A 361 1.08 5.74 12.04
N SER A 362 0.36 4.81 11.39
CA SER A 362 0.01 4.91 9.97
C SER A 362 -0.79 6.19 9.68
N THR A 363 -0.47 6.86 8.58
CA THR A 363 -1.05 8.15 8.19
C THR A 363 -2.51 8.01 7.76
N HIS A 364 -2.85 6.92 7.07
CA HIS A 364 -4.15 6.74 6.44
C HIS A 364 -5.10 5.85 7.24
N GLY A 365 -4.64 5.28 8.37
CA GLY A 365 -5.46 4.44 9.26
C GLY A 365 -6.20 3.33 8.51
N ASP A 366 -7.50 3.24 8.66
CA ASP A 366 -8.33 2.21 8.03
C ASP A 366 -8.37 2.27 6.50
N GLN A 367 -8.03 3.40 5.88
CA GLN A 367 -8.03 3.56 4.43
C GLN A 367 -6.71 3.13 3.76
N SER A 368 -5.69 2.78 4.56
CA SER A 368 -4.33 2.47 4.07
C SER A 368 -4.32 1.36 3.02
N GLY A 369 -5.17 0.34 3.16
CA GLY A 369 -5.27 -0.76 2.19
C GLY A 369 -5.77 -0.30 0.82
N VAL A 370 -6.86 0.46 0.79
CA VAL A 370 -7.45 1.00 -0.47
C VAL A 370 -6.49 2.00 -1.12
N ILE A 371 -5.97 2.96 -0.34
CA ILE A 371 -5.03 3.96 -0.85
C ILE A 371 -3.76 3.31 -1.38
N GLY A 372 -3.24 2.29 -0.69
CA GLY A 372 -2.04 1.57 -1.10
C GLY A 372 -2.26 0.71 -2.35
N SER A 373 -3.39 0.01 -2.45
CA SER A 373 -3.75 -0.74 -3.65
C SER A 373 -3.93 0.20 -4.85
N ALA A 374 -4.58 1.36 -4.64
CA ALA A 374 -4.67 2.39 -5.67
C ALA A 374 -3.29 2.97 -6.03
N ALA A 375 -2.41 3.21 -5.05
CA ALA A 375 -1.06 3.71 -5.29
C ALA A 375 -0.24 2.75 -6.16
N MET A 376 -0.31 1.46 -5.86
CA MET A 376 0.38 0.41 -6.63
C MET A 376 0.02 0.46 -8.11
N ILE A 377 -1.27 0.46 -8.43
CA ILE A 377 -1.70 0.46 -9.84
C ILE A 377 -1.44 1.81 -10.50
N LEU A 378 -1.58 2.92 -9.79
CA LEU A 378 -1.28 4.25 -10.33
C LEU A 378 0.20 4.44 -10.65
N ASP A 379 1.12 3.89 -9.85
CA ASP A 379 2.55 3.94 -10.12
C ASP A 379 2.92 3.18 -11.40
N ASP A 380 2.18 2.12 -11.73
CA ASP A 380 2.35 1.37 -12.98
C ASP A 380 1.73 2.10 -14.18
N VAL A 381 0.42 2.39 -14.14
CA VAL A 381 -0.31 2.92 -15.30
C VAL A 381 0.05 4.37 -15.65
N LEU A 382 0.56 5.14 -14.69
CA LEU A 382 1.08 6.50 -14.88
C LEU A 382 2.61 6.55 -15.00
N SER A 383 3.28 5.40 -15.09
CA SER A 383 4.71 5.35 -15.41
C SER A 383 4.96 5.91 -16.82
N ALA A 384 6.15 6.46 -17.05
CA ALA A 384 6.52 6.96 -18.38
C ALA A 384 6.34 5.88 -19.47
N ARG A 385 6.72 4.65 -19.16
CA ARG A 385 6.60 3.50 -20.07
C ARG A 385 5.14 3.18 -20.41
N SER A 386 4.27 3.12 -19.41
CA SER A 386 2.85 2.76 -19.60
C SER A 386 2.10 3.87 -20.33
N VAL A 387 2.40 5.14 -20.00
CA VAL A 387 1.85 6.30 -20.71
C VAL A 387 2.28 6.27 -22.19
N ASP A 388 3.57 6.06 -22.50
CA ASP A 388 4.06 5.97 -23.88
C ASP A 388 3.43 4.80 -24.65
N ALA A 389 3.20 3.66 -24.00
CA ALA A 389 2.56 2.49 -24.62
C ALA A 389 1.07 2.71 -24.93
N ALA A 390 0.41 3.61 -24.20
CA ALA A 390 -1.00 3.94 -24.37
C ALA A 390 -1.25 5.08 -25.38
N LEU A 391 -0.21 5.81 -25.80
CA LEU A 391 -0.29 6.90 -26.78
C LEU A 391 -0.18 6.42 -28.22
#